data_30d749c9c56100cd0369f02e8760e752
#
_entry.id   30d749c9c56100cd0369f02e8760e752
#
_cell.length_a   1.000
_cell.length_b   1.000
_cell.length_c   1.000
_cell.angle_alpha   90.00
_cell.angle_beta   90.00
_cell.angle_gamma   90.00
#
_symmetry.space_group_name_H-M   'P 1'
#
loop_
_entity.id
_entity.type
_entity.pdbx_description
1 polymer ?
#
loop_
_entity_poly.entity_id
_entity_poly.type
_entity_poly.pdbx_seq_one_letter_code
_entity_poly.pdbx_strand_id
1 'polypeptide(L)'
;MFHKEPPEYNRRQVGFYTLDELVPKDHFLRKVEETIDFSFIYDLVEDSYSSDNGRPSLDPVLLVKIPLIQCFYGIRSMRQTIKDIEVNTAYRWFLGLSLDDKVPHFTTYGKNYSRRFENKEVLAHIFSHVLHHVLEAGLIDPSEIFIDGTHIKAAANNHKYKTVVIDQKAKFMSEQLEIEINLDRRKHAKKFLKPAKKGEAKPKKQSTTDPDSGWFHKGEHKEVFAYNAQVACDKHGWALAYTVEAGNIHDSQAFSALFVKLEPFSPEFIIADSGYKTPSIAKFLLEKGITPVFPYTRPRGKKDFLRPKDFVYDEHFDCYLCPENHVLTYRTTTREGYREYKSNPKICKTCPLLAICTESRQHQKVVVRHIWKDALEVCEDIRHQSGMKERYQHRKETIERLFGTAKEYHNLRYTREKGKSKMEAKVGLTLACLNIKKLVKMMTGKTYNFTQISQYYWIIGELGKNIKKTNIKNDVCLHSEVMLFASLLLFSKDRNETFNSFGNHCSWRSYVKAEMFFSFGTKSNTVI
;
A
#
# COMPACT_ATOMS: atom_id res chain seq x y z
N MET A 1 -31.22 25.60 41.51
CA MET A 1 -32.21 26.58 41.02
C MET A 1 -32.60 26.17 39.58
N PHE A 2 -33.90 25.92 39.32
CA PHE A 2 -34.32 25.52 37.96
C PHE A 2 -34.53 26.78 37.12
N HIS A 3 -33.76 26.96 36.05
CA HIS A 3 -33.79 28.12 35.19
C HIS A 3 -34.64 27.78 33.92
N LYS A 4 -35.63 28.61 33.64
CA LYS A 4 -36.51 28.50 32.47
C LYS A 4 -36.36 29.78 31.65
N GLU A 5 -35.52 29.72 30.59
CA GLU A 5 -35.50 30.73 29.55
C GLU A 5 -36.08 30.22 28.25
N PRO A 6 -36.91 30.97 27.53
CA PRO A 6 -37.36 30.60 26.20
C PRO A 6 -36.16 30.41 25.25
N PRO A 7 -36.07 29.29 24.48
CA PRO A 7 -34.94 29.06 23.58
C PRO A 7 -34.75 30.13 22.48
N GLU A 8 -35.74 30.99 22.28
CA GLU A 8 -35.72 32.04 21.28
C GLU A 8 -35.10 33.36 21.74
N TYR A 9 -34.87 33.52 23.03
CA TYR A 9 -34.41 34.77 23.64
C TYR A 9 -33.11 35.28 23.00
N ASN A 10 -32.16 34.44 22.76
CA ASN A 10 -30.82 34.79 22.24
C ASN A 10 -30.68 34.61 20.70
N ARG A 11 -31.70 34.11 19.97
CA ARG A 11 -31.61 33.87 18.53
C ARG A 11 -31.52 35.15 17.69
N ARG A 12 -31.92 36.28 18.23
CA ARG A 12 -31.91 37.60 17.57
C ARG A 12 -30.83 38.51 18.13
N GLN A 13 -29.89 37.99 18.88
CA GLN A 13 -28.78 38.76 19.40
C GLN A 13 -27.94 39.33 18.25
N VAL A 14 -27.71 40.62 18.23
CA VAL A 14 -26.83 41.31 17.30
C VAL A 14 -25.47 41.44 17.96
N GLY A 15 -24.42 41.01 17.24
CA GLY A 15 -23.03 41.13 17.68
C GLY A 15 -22.14 41.44 16.47
N PHE A 16 -21.05 42.18 16.70
CA PHE A 16 -20.04 42.46 15.67
C PHE A 16 -18.84 41.57 15.95
N TYR A 17 -18.71 40.50 15.19
CA TYR A 17 -17.63 39.51 15.32
C TYR A 17 -17.02 39.25 13.95
N THR A 18 -15.71 39.14 13.90
CA THR A 18 -15.03 38.58 12.73
C THR A 18 -15.19 37.07 12.72
N LEU A 19 -15.11 36.45 11.53
CA LEU A 19 -15.14 35.00 11.43
C LEU A 19 -13.99 34.34 12.21
N ASP A 20 -12.86 35.04 12.29
CA ASP A 20 -11.69 34.59 13.06
C ASP A 20 -11.97 34.55 14.58
N GLU A 21 -12.73 35.51 15.11
CA GLU A 21 -13.11 35.52 16.54
C GLU A 21 -14.17 34.46 16.87
N LEU A 22 -15.03 34.09 15.91
CA LEU A 22 -16.07 33.09 16.11
C LEU A 22 -15.52 31.66 16.16
N VAL A 23 -14.33 31.41 15.62
CA VAL A 23 -13.71 30.07 15.67
C VAL A 23 -12.73 30.00 16.85
N PRO A 24 -12.89 29.07 17.80
CA PRO A 24 -11.97 28.92 18.92
C PRO A 24 -10.51 28.79 18.48
N LYS A 25 -9.58 29.42 19.21
CA LYS A 25 -8.13 29.41 18.88
C LYS A 25 -7.53 28.00 18.89
N ASP A 26 -8.05 27.12 19.72
CA ASP A 26 -7.61 25.72 19.85
C ASP A 26 -8.35 24.77 18.89
N HIS A 27 -9.20 25.29 18.01
CA HIS A 27 -9.97 24.46 17.06
C HIS A 27 -9.07 23.66 16.14
N PHE A 28 -9.43 22.39 15.88
CA PHE A 28 -8.63 21.44 15.09
C PHE A 28 -8.27 21.99 13.69
N LEU A 29 -9.18 22.64 12.98
CA LEU A 29 -8.92 23.15 11.63
C LEU A 29 -7.90 24.32 11.62
N ARG A 30 -7.80 25.10 12.71
CA ARG A 30 -6.72 26.10 12.85
C ARG A 30 -5.37 25.43 12.92
N LYS A 31 -5.27 24.40 13.75
CA LYS A 31 -4.02 23.62 13.89
C LYS A 31 -3.63 22.93 12.59
N VAL A 32 -4.60 22.49 11.76
CA VAL A 32 -4.34 21.96 10.43
C VAL A 32 -3.75 23.04 9.51
N GLU A 33 -4.35 24.23 9.50
CA GLU A 33 -3.88 25.36 8.68
C GLU A 33 -2.47 25.83 9.08
N GLU A 34 -2.18 25.82 10.38
CA GLU A 34 -0.86 26.15 10.91
C GLU A 34 0.20 25.09 10.61
N THR A 35 -0.22 23.83 10.44
CA THR A 35 0.70 22.69 10.27
C THR A 35 0.96 22.35 8.81
N ILE A 36 -0.03 22.53 7.94
CA ILE A 36 0.05 22.12 6.53
C ILE A 36 -0.14 23.35 5.63
N ASP A 37 0.88 23.67 4.85
CA ASP A 37 0.76 24.63 3.76
C ASP A 37 0.14 23.92 2.54
N PHE A 38 -1.00 24.43 2.08
CA PHE A 38 -1.72 23.92 0.92
C PHE A 38 -1.36 24.66 -0.38
N SER A 39 -0.42 25.59 -0.39
CA SER A 39 -0.02 26.38 -1.57
C SER A 39 0.52 25.52 -2.72
N PHE A 40 1.15 24.37 -2.40
CA PHE A 40 1.64 23.41 -3.41
C PHE A 40 0.56 22.94 -4.40
N ILE A 41 -0.72 23.07 -4.04
CA ILE A 41 -1.84 22.71 -4.91
C ILE A 41 -1.90 23.61 -6.13
N TYR A 42 -1.54 24.90 -6.00
CA TYR A 42 -1.52 25.83 -7.13
C TYR A 42 -0.57 25.33 -8.23
N ASP A 43 0.65 24.96 -7.86
CA ASP A 43 1.67 24.47 -8.79
C ASP A 43 1.24 23.17 -9.50
N LEU A 44 0.50 22.32 -8.79
CA LEU A 44 0.02 21.03 -9.35
C LEU A 44 -1.05 21.22 -10.43
N VAL A 45 -1.86 22.25 -10.33
CA VAL A 45 -3.05 22.38 -11.18
C VAL A 45 -3.01 23.57 -12.13
N GLU A 46 -2.01 24.45 -12.04
CA GLU A 46 -1.88 25.68 -12.86
C GLU A 46 -2.12 25.41 -14.35
N ASP A 47 -1.44 24.41 -14.92
CA ASP A 47 -1.59 24.02 -16.33
C ASP A 47 -3.02 23.57 -16.72
N SER A 48 -3.89 23.30 -15.74
CA SER A 48 -5.28 22.89 -15.98
C SER A 48 -6.23 24.07 -16.05
N TYR A 49 -5.72 25.29 -15.89
CA TYR A 49 -6.47 26.54 -15.97
C TYR A 49 -6.00 27.36 -17.16
N SER A 50 -6.94 28.11 -17.78
CA SER A 50 -6.60 29.04 -18.85
C SER A 50 -6.07 30.33 -18.24
N SER A 51 -4.96 30.88 -18.82
CA SER A 51 -4.38 32.14 -18.39
C SER A 51 -5.27 33.33 -18.76
N ASP A 52 -5.93 33.29 -19.94
CA ASP A 52 -6.47 34.47 -20.59
C ASP A 52 -7.97 34.42 -20.90
N ASN A 53 -8.64 33.27 -20.68
CA ASN A 53 -10.00 33.11 -21.18
C ASN A 53 -10.94 32.46 -20.17
N GLY A 54 -12.15 32.99 -20.03
CA GLY A 54 -13.25 32.43 -19.27
C GLY A 54 -13.61 33.17 -17.98
N ARG A 55 -14.66 32.69 -17.31
CA ARG A 55 -15.09 33.23 -16.00
C ARG A 55 -14.03 32.89 -14.95
N PRO A 56 -13.72 33.79 -13.98
CA PRO A 56 -12.85 33.50 -12.86
C PRO A 56 -13.21 32.18 -12.20
N SER A 57 -12.20 31.33 -12.03
CA SER A 57 -12.38 30.00 -11.44
C SER A 57 -12.55 30.11 -9.93
N LEU A 58 -13.12 29.07 -9.31
CA LEU A 58 -13.00 28.89 -7.87
C LEU A 58 -11.55 28.54 -7.53
N ASP A 59 -11.10 29.02 -6.39
CA ASP A 59 -9.79 28.68 -5.85
C ASP A 59 -9.59 27.16 -5.76
N PRO A 60 -8.52 26.58 -6.34
CA PRO A 60 -8.23 25.16 -6.29
C PRO A 60 -7.96 24.66 -4.87
N VAL A 61 -7.33 25.45 -4.00
CA VAL A 61 -7.07 25.10 -2.60
C VAL A 61 -8.39 24.97 -1.84
N LEU A 62 -9.34 25.93 -2.03
CA LEU A 62 -10.68 25.83 -1.47
C LEU A 62 -11.36 24.52 -1.90
N LEU A 63 -11.30 24.19 -3.20
CA LEU A 63 -11.92 22.98 -3.73
C LEU A 63 -11.31 21.70 -3.15
N VAL A 64 -10.02 21.68 -2.86
CA VAL A 64 -9.33 20.53 -2.24
C VAL A 64 -9.61 20.45 -0.75
N LYS A 65 -9.76 21.57 -0.05
CA LYS A 65 -10.11 21.60 1.37
C LYS A 65 -11.52 21.05 1.66
N ILE A 66 -12.46 21.12 0.70
CA ILE A 66 -13.81 20.53 0.88
C ILE A 66 -13.78 19.02 1.15
N PRO A 67 -13.14 18.15 0.36
CA PRO A 67 -13.05 16.73 0.67
C PRO A 67 -12.19 16.43 1.91
N LEU A 68 -11.27 17.30 2.29
CA LEU A 68 -10.56 17.18 3.57
C LEU A 68 -11.53 17.34 4.75
N ILE A 69 -12.40 18.37 4.74
CA ILE A 69 -13.48 18.51 5.74
C ILE A 69 -14.34 17.25 5.78
N GLN A 70 -14.78 16.78 4.61
CA GLN A 70 -15.58 15.57 4.50
C GLN A 70 -14.89 14.37 5.18
N CYS A 71 -13.60 14.21 4.94
CA CYS A 71 -12.82 13.11 5.49
C CYS A 71 -12.55 13.29 6.99
N PHE A 72 -12.12 14.46 7.45
CA PHE A 72 -11.84 14.74 8.86
C PHE A 72 -13.03 14.46 9.78
N TYR A 73 -14.22 14.83 9.33
CA TYR A 73 -15.43 14.70 10.13
C TYR A 73 -16.31 13.50 9.76
N GLY A 74 -15.83 12.65 8.86
CA GLY A 74 -16.54 11.42 8.47
C GLY A 74 -17.91 11.67 7.82
N ILE A 75 -18.08 12.79 7.12
CA ILE A 75 -19.35 13.15 6.47
C ILE A 75 -19.58 12.21 5.28
N ARG A 76 -20.76 11.60 5.20
CA ARG A 76 -21.02 10.50 4.26
C ARG A 76 -21.20 10.91 2.80
N SER A 77 -21.44 12.16 2.49
CA SER A 77 -21.67 12.62 1.11
C SER A 77 -21.24 14.06 0.89
N MET A 78 -20.75 14.35 -0.31
CA MET A 78 -20.39 15.71 -0.71
C MET A 78 -21.58 16.68 -0.59
N ARG A 79 -22.81 16.24 -0.91
CA ARG A 79 -24.01 17.05 -0.73
C ARG A 79 -24.22 17.47 0.73
N GLN A 80 -24.00 16.55 1.68
CA GLN A 80 -24.10 16.87 3.08
C GLN A 80 -22.96 17.77 3.54
N THR A 81 -21.73 17.52 3.04
CA THR A 81 -20.57 18.39 3.33
C THR A 81 -20.84 19.83 2.96
N ILE A 82 -21.40 20.09 1.77
CA ILE A 82 -21.75 21.45 1.35
C ILE A 82 -22.79 22.08 2.28
N LYS A 83 -23.84 21.33 2.67
CA LYS A 83 -24.84 21.84 3.63
C LYS A 83 -24.24 22.14 5.00
N ASP A 84 -23.32 21.31 5.47
CA ASP A 84 -22.65 21.53 6.74
C ASP A 84 -21.71 22.76 6.68
N ILE A 85 -21.05 23.00 5.53
CA ILE A 85 -20.24 24.21 5.30
C ILE A 85 -21.11 25.47 5.31
N GLU A 86 -22.33 25.41 4.80
CA GLU A 86 -23.24 26.56 4.77
C GLU A 86 -23.52 27.12 6.17
N VAL A 87 -23.55 26.27 7.20
CA VAL A 87 -23.97 26.63 8.56
C VAL A 87 -22.82 26.59 9.60
N ASN A 88 -21.65 26.07 9.24
CA ASN A 88 -20.54 25.90 10.17
C ASN A 88 -19.46 26.96 9.97
N THR A 89 -19.28 27.83 10.96
CA THR A 89 -18.30 28.93 10.92
C THR A 89 -16.86 28.44 10.81
N ALA A 90 -16.50 27.35 11.49
CA ALA A 90 -15.15 26.78 11.44
C ALA A 90 -14.82 26.19 10.07
N TYR A 91 -15.81 25.59 9.37
CA TYR A 91 -15.60 25.09 8.02
C TYR A 91 -15.44 26.23 7.02
N ARG A 92 -16.25 27.31 7.17
CA ARG A 92 -16.11 28.53 6.36
C ARG A 92 -14.75 29.17 6.56
N TRP A 93 -14.33 29.33 7.80
CA TRP A 93 -13.01 29.86 8.13
C TRP A 93 -11.89 29.07 7.46
N PHE A 94 -11.90 27.75 7.56
CA PHE A 94 -10.87 26.88 6.95
C PHE A 94 -10.84 26.95 5.43
N LEU A 95 -11.99 27.25 4.79
CA LEU A 95 -12.11 27.43 3.35
C LEU A 95 -11.80 28.86 2.88
N GLY A 96 -11.63 29.81 3.78
CA GLY A 96 -11.47 31.23 3.45
C GLY A 96 -12.76 31.89 2.92
N LEU A 97 -13.93 31.32 3.27
CA LEU A 97 -15.24 31.89 2.88
C LEU A 97 -15.77 32.83 3.95
N SER A 98 -16.23 34.01 3.58
CA SER A 98 -16.94 34.93 4.48
C SER A 98 -18.33 34.37 4.87
N LEU A 99 -18.99 34.98 5.86
CA LEU A 99 -20.36 34.57 6.26
C LEU A 99 -21.38 34.73 5.13
N ASP A 100 -21.18 35.71 4.24
CA ASP A 100 -22.09 36.02 3.14
C ASP A 100 -21.76 35.32 1.82
N ASP A 101 -20.58 34.70 1.73
CA ASP A 101 -20.16 33.99 0.53
C ASP A 101 -21.04 32.77 0.25
N LYS A 102 -21.34 32.57 -1.03
CA LYS A 102 -22.07 31.36 -1.48
C LYS A 102 -21.13 30.18 -1.51
N VAL A 103 -21.49 29.13 -0.78
CA VAL A 103 -20.76 27.87 -0.82
C VAL A 103 -20.92 27.21 -2.20
N PRO A 104 -19.84 26.73 -2.82
CA PRO A 104 -19.91 26.05 -4.11
C PRO A 104 -20.85 24.85 -4.10
N HIS A 105 -21.72 24.73 -5.09
CA HIS A 105 -22.61 23.58 -5.19
C HIS A 105 -21.82 22.27 -5.39
N PHE A 106 -22.29 21.17 -4.83
CA PHE A 106 -21.59 19.86 -4.90
C PHE A 106 -21.30 19.38 -6.33
N THR A 107 -22.13 19.75 -7.33
CA THR A 107 -21.88 19.45 -8.75
C THR A 107 -20.72 20.25 -9.32
N THR A 108 -20.48 21.47 -8.81
CA THR A 108 -19.33 22.30 -9.20
C THR A 108 -18.02 21.62 -8.75
N TYR A 109 -17.99 21.13 -7.51
CA TYR A 109 -16.87 20.32 -7.04
C TYR A 109 -16.65 19.10 -7.95
N GLY A 110 -17.67 18.28 -8.21
CA GLY A 110 -17.56 17.09 -9.04
C GLY A 110 -17.05 17.36 -10.45
N LYS A 111 -17.51 18.45 -11.09
CA LYS A 111 -17.04 18.88 -12.42
C LYS A 111 -15.57 19.30 -12.40
N ASN A 112 -15.15 20.07 -11.41
CA ASN A 112 -13.73 20.47 -11.26
C ASN A 112 -12.84 19.28 -10.97
N TYR A 113 -13.28 18.35 -10.08
CA TYR A 113 -12.55 17.13 -9.79
C TYR A 113 -12.26 16.34 -11.07
N SER A 114 -13.30 15.97 -11.82
CA SER A 114 -13.13 15.15 -13.04
C SER A 114 -12.35 15.84 -14.16
N ARG A 115 -12.42 17.16 -14.26
CA ARG A 115 -11.75 17.90 -15.34
C ARG A 115 -10.31 18.28 -15.05
N ARG A 116 -9.98 18.57 -13.78
CA ARG A 116 -8.72 19.22 -13.40
C ARG A 116 -7.90 18.43 -12.40
N PHE A 117 -8.52 17.72 -11.45
CA PHE A 117 -7.83 17.08 -10.34
C PHE A 117 -7.56 15.59 -10.54
N GLU A 118 -8.48 14.87 -11.20
CA GLU A 118 -8.38 13.41 -11.38
C GLU A 118 -7.12 13.04 -12.17
N ASN A 119 -6.88 13.70 -13.30
CA ASN A 119 -5.72 13.44 -14.17
C ASN A 119 -4.38 13.88 -13.55
N LYS A 120 -4.40 14.80 -12.59
CA LYS A 120 -3.21 15.29 -11.88
C LYS A 120 -2.96 14.54 -10.56
N GLU A 121 -3.79 13.58 -10.24
CA GLU A 121 -3.68 12.79 -9.00
C GLU A 121 -3.55 13.66 -7.73
N VAL A 122 -4.21 14.83 -7.70
CA VAL A 122 -4.05 15.85 -6.65
C VAL A 122 -4.23 15.27 -5.24
N LEU A 123 -5.22 14.38 -5.06
CA LEU A 123 -5.47 13.77 -3.74
C LEU A 123 -4.37 12.77 -3.33
N ALA A 124 -3.68 12.14 -4.29
CA ALA A 124 -2.52 11.31 -3.99
C ALA A 124 -1.31 12.17 -3.61
N HIS A 125 -1.14 13.32 -4.26
CA HIS A 125 -0.10 14.29 -3.89
C HIS A 125 -0.28 14.86 -2.49
N ILE A 126 -1.51 15.05 -2.01
CA ILE A 126 -1.75 15.45 -0.61
C ILE A 126 -1.20 14.40 0.36
N PHE A 127 -1.41 13.10 0.09
CA PHE A 127 -0.84 12.05 0.93
C PHE A 127 0.68 12.11 0.97
N SER A 128 1.32 12.25 -0.20
CA SER A 128 2.78 12.33 -0.30
C SER A 128 3.34 13.58 0.38
N HIS A 129 2.66 14.73 0.23
CA HIS A 129 3.04 15.99 0.88
C HIS A 129 3.00 15.88 2.41
N VAL A 130 1.89 15.37 2.94
CA VAL A 130 1.74 15.14 4.38
C VAL A 130 2.78 14.15 4.91
N LEU A 131 3.02 13.06 4.17
CA LEU A 131 4.03 12.07 4.55
C LEU A 131 5.43 12.68 4.61
N HIS A 132 5.74 13.58 3.67
CA HIS A 132 7.01 14.29 3.65
C HIS A 132 7.19 15.17 4.90
N HIS A 133 6.18 15.95 5.29
CA HIS A 133 6.23 16.72 6.54
C HIS A 133 6.47 15.84 7.78
N VAL A 134 5.85 14.66 7.82
CA VAL A 134 6.06 13.70 8.93
C VAL A 134 7.50 13.16 8.92
N LEU A 135 8.06 12.90 7.73
CA LEU A 135 9.46 12.47 7.56
C LEU A 135 10.45 13.54 8.03
N GLU A 136 10.24 14.79 7.61
CA GLU A 136 11.06 15.94 7.99
C GLU A 136 11.04 16.23 9.49
N ALA A 137 9.88 16.04 10.10
CA ALA A 137 9.74 16.15 11.55
C ALA A 137 10.44 15.01 12.33
N GLY A 138 11.04 14.01 11.62
CA GLY A 138 11.71 12.88 12.24
C GLY A 138 10.79 11.96 13.04
N LEU A 139 9.49 11.93 12.70
CA LEU A 139 8.47 11.20 13.46
C LEU A 139 8.25 9.76 12.97
N ILE A 140 8.83 9.40 11.83
CA ILE A 140 8.74 8.07 11.23
C ILE A 140 9.93 7.22 11.68
N ASP A 141 9.64 5.98 12.07
CA ASP A 141 10.65 4.96 12.26
C ASP A 141 10.33 3.76 11.37
N PRO A 142 10.99 3.66 10.21
CA PRO A 142 10.70 2.63 9.24
C PRO A 142 11.40 1.29 9.51
N SER A 143 12.12 1.14 10.64
CA SER A 143 12.79 -0.12 10.99
C SER A 143 11.83 -1.30 11.01
N GLU A 144 10.59 -1.08 11.47
CA GLU A 144 9.51 -2.06 11.50
C GLU A 144 8.32 -1.56 10.67
N ILE A 145 8.04 -2.22 9.56
CA ILE A 145 6.88 -1.90 8.71
C ILE A 145 5.81 -2.97 8.84
N PHE A 146 4.60 -2.54 9.16
CA PHE A 146 3.40 -3.37 9.26
C PHE A 146 2.60 -3.28 7.98
N ILE A 147 2.32 -4.43 7.36
CA ILE A 147 1.53 -4.53 6.12
C ILE A 147 0.26 -5.31 6.36
N ASP A 148 -0.85 -4.80 5.86
CA ASP A 148 -2.13 -5.50 5.89
C ASP A 148 -3.07 -5.00 4.79
N GLY A 149 -4.07 -5.83 4.45
CA GLY A 149 -5.11 -5.54 3.48
C GLY A 149 -6.47 -5.31 4.13
N THR A 150 -7.23 -4.36 3.60
CA THR A 150 -8.61 -4.16 4.05
C THR A 150 -9.57 -4.04 2.89
N HIS A 151 -10.73 -4.73 3.01
CA HIS A 151 -11.77 -4.69 2.00
C HIS A 151 -12.74 -3.52 2.24
N ILE A 152 -13.00 -2.78 1.17
CA ILE A 152 -13.91 -1.63 1.14
C ILE A 152 -15.06 -1.99 0.19
N LYS A 153 -16.30 -2.02 0.69
CA LYS A 153 -17.47 -2.36 -0.12
C LYS A 153 -17.66 -1.32 -1.23
N ALA A 154 -17.73 -1.81 -2.47
CA ALA A 154 -17.90 -0.98 -3.67
C ALA A 154 -19.32 -0.44 -3.82
N ALA A 155 -19.46 0.65 -4.59
CA ALA A 155 -20.74 1.21 -5.01
C ALA A 155 -21.38 0.39 -6.14
N ALA A 156 -21.52 -0.92 -5.93
CA ALA A 156 -21.99 -1.88 -6.92
C ALA A 156 -23.21 -2.65 -6.41
N ASN A 157 -24.12 -2.96 -7.32
CA ASN A 157 -25.24 -3.85 -7.02
C ASN A 157 -24.79 -5.30 -7.21
N ASN A 158 -24.93 -6.11 -6.15
CA ASN A 158 -24.48 -7.50 -6.15
C ASN A 158 -25.24 -8.40 -7.15
N HIS A 159 -26.44 -7.99 -7.58
CA HIS A 159 -27.27 -8.72 -8.54
C HIS A 159 -27.07 -8.24 -9.99
N LYS A 160 -26.36 -7.13 -10.22
CA LYS A 160 -26.09 -6.59 -11.55
C LYS A 160 -24.63 -6.86 -11.94
N TYR A 161 -24.41 -8.04 -12.52
CA TYR A 161 -23.07 -8.47 -13.01
C TYR A 161 -23.18 -9.18 -14.35
N LYS A 162 -22.06 -9.23 -15.06
CA LYS A 162 -21.83 -10.07 -16.22
C LYS A 162 -20.70 -11.05 -15.91
N THR A 163 -20.74 -12.23 -16.48
CA THR A 163 -19.63 -13.18 -16.44
C THR A 163 -18.66 -12.82 -17.56
N VAL A 164 -17.43 -12.49 -17.20
CA VAL A 164 -16.37 -12.10 -18.13
C VAL A 164 -15.22 -13.08 -17.97
N VAL A 165 -14.63 -13.42 -19.09
CA VAL A 165 -13.42 -14.24 -19.13
C VAL A 165 -12.24 -13.28 -18.98
N ILE A 166 -11.54 -13.32 -17.84
CA ILE A 166 -10.43 -12.42 -17.52
C ILE A 166 -9.15 -13.24 -17.40
N ASP A 167 -8.09 -12.79 -18.04
CA ASP A 167 -6.75 -13.35 -17.86
C ASP A 167 -6.34 -13.25 -16.38
N GLN A 168 -5.76 -14.32 -15.87
CA GLN A 168 -5.28 -14.30 -14.50
C GLN A 168 -4.05 -13.39 -14.40
N LYS A 169 -4.06 -12.45 -13.41
CA LYS A 169 -2.87 -11.67 -13.08
C LYS A 169 -1.74 -12.63 -12.71
N ALA A 170 -0.55 -12.41 -13.24
CA ALA A 170 0.62 -13.21 -12.93
C ALA A 170 0.86 -13.27 -11.41
N LYS A 171 1.28 -14.42 -10.91
CA LYS A 171 1.67 -14.56 -9.51
C LYS A 171 2.97 -13.81 -9.27
N PHE A 172 3.15 -13.29 -8.07
CA PHE A 172 4.40 -12.66 -7.66
C PHE A 172 5.60 -13.60 -7.87
N MET A 173 6.68 -13.11 -8.48
CA MET A 173 7.89 -13.87 -8.86
C MET A 173 7.63 -15.08 -9.79
N SER A 174 6.59 -15.04 -10.62
CA SER A 174 6.24 -16.19 -11.49
C SER A 174 7.33 -16.55 -12.52
N GLU A 175 8.04 -15.57 -13.06
CA GLU A 175 9.12 -15.80 -14.03
C GLU A 175 10.33 -16.47 -13.37
N GLN A 176 10.78 -15.96 -12.23
CA GLN A 176 11.86 -16.57 -11.46
C GLN A 176 11.49 -17.99 -11.00
N LEU A 177 10.24 -18.18 -10.58
CA LEU A 177 9.74 -19.50 -10.21
C LEU A 177 9.82 -20.48 -11.38
N GLU A 178 9.45 -20.08 -12.60
CA GLU A 178 9.52 -20.96 -13.78
C GLU A 178 10.97 -21.33 -14.14
N ILE A 179 11.89 -20.38 -14.03
CA ILE A 179 13.33 -20.64 -14.22
C ILE A 179 13.83 -21.66 -13.21
N GLU A 180 13.57 -21.45 -11.92
CA GLU A 180 14.06 -22.33 -10.84
C GLU A 180 13.38 -23.72 -10.88
N ILE A 181 12.10 -23.82 -11.26
CA ILE A 181 11.44 -25.11 -11.52
C ILE A 181 12.16 -25.88 -12.63
N ASN A 182 12.51 -25.23 -13.72
CA ASN A 182 13.20 -25.90 -14.82
C ASN A 182 14.62 -26.32 -14.45
N LEU A 183 15.34 -25.55 -13.63
CA LEU A 183 16.63 -25.93 -13.06
C LEU A 183 16.49 -27.14 -12.12
N ASP A 184 15.50 -27.14 -11.24
CA ASP A 184 15.21 -28.26 -10.35
C ASP A 184 14.87 -29.54 -11.11
N ARG A 185 14.02 -29.43 -12.13
CA ARG A 185 13.68 -30.57 -13.03
C ARG A 185 14.90 -31.12 -13.74
N ARG A 186 15.80 -30.25 -14.22
CA ARG A 186 17.08 -30.65 -14.86
C ARG A 186 17.96 -31.43 -13.89
N LYS A 187 18.09 -30.98 -12.63
CA LYS A 187 18.79 -31.68 -11.56
C LYS A 187 18.32 -33.14 -11.43
N HIS A 188 17.01 -33.35 -11.57
CA HIS A 188 16.37 -34.66 -11.43
C HIS A 188 16.18 -35.41 -12.77
N ALA A 189 16.93 -35.05 -13.81
CA ALA A 189 16.84 -35.64 -15.16
C ALA A 189 15.40 -35.63 -15.74
N LYS A 190 14.59 -34.62 -15.43
CA LYS A 190 13.24 -34.43 -15.99
C LYS A 190 13.26 -33.43 -17.11
N LYS A 191 12.36 -33.62 -18.08
CA LYS A 191 12.15 -32.67 -19.19
C LYS A 191 11.66 -31.33 -18.65
N PHE A 192 12.08 -30.23 -19.28
CA PHE A 192 11.56 -28.90 -18.98
C PHE A 192 10.03 -28.83 -19.11
N LEU A 193 9.42 -27.96 -18.34
CA LEU A 193 8.00 -27.67 -18.50
C LEU A 193 7.79 -27.02 -19.87
N LYS A 194 6.77 -27.49 -20.58
CA LYS A 194 6.30 -26.77 -21.79
C LYS A 194 5.87 -25.37 -21.37
N PRO A 195 6.08 -24.32 -22.20
CA PRO A 195 5.58 -22.99 -21.90
C PRO A 195 4.12 -23.06 -21.45
N ALA A 196 3.75 -22.28 -20.45
CA ALA A 196 2.35 -22.23 -20.03
C ALA A 196 1.52 -21.82 -21.22
N LYS A 197 0.53 -22.62 -21.60
CA LYS A 197 -0.55 -22.10 -22.44
C LYS A 197 -1.07 -20.86 -21.73
N LYS A 198 -1.19 -19.71 -22.44
CA LYS A 198 -1.76 -18.47 -21.90
C LYS A 198 -2.90 -18.85 -20.97
N GLY A 199 -2.79 -18.41 -19.71
CA GLY A 199 -3.56 -18.97 -18.59
C GLY A 199 -5.02 -19.14 -18.97
N GLU A 200 -5.59 -20.30 -18.67
CA GLU A 200 -7.02 -20.55 -18.92
C GLU A 200 -7.79 -19.42 -18.23
N ALA A 201 -8.30 -18.54 -19.06
CA ALA A 201 -9.06 -17.41 -18.61
C ALA A 201 -10.30 -17.94 -17.87
N LYS A 202 -10.40 -17.67 -16.57
CA LYS A 202 -11.51 -18.17 -15.76
C LYS A 202 -12.70 -17.21 -15.81
N PRO A 203 -13.92 -17.71 -15.89
CA PRO A 203 -15.10 -16.88 -15.80
C PRO A 203 -15.14 -16.22 -14.41
N LYS A 204 -15.22 -14.88 -14.37
CA LYS A 204 -15.35 -14.10 -13.15
C LYS A 204 -16.58 -13.20 -13.24
N LYS A 205 -17.26 -13.01 -12.09
CA LYS A 205 -18.31 -12.02 -11.97
C LYS A 205 -17.71 -10.62 -12.01
N GLN A 206 -18.12 -9.79 -12.96
CA GLN A 206 -17.77 -8.39 -13.08
C GLN A 206 -19.01 -7.53 -12.91
N SER A 207 -18.95 -6.54 -12.01
CA SER A 207 -20.06 -5.61 -11.83
C SER A 207 -20.29 -4.79 -13.10
N THR A 208 -21.57 -4.59 -13.46
CA THR A 208 -21.93 -3.67 -14.56
C THR A 208 -21.93 -2.21 -14.13
N THR A 209 -22.00 -1.96 -12.82
CA THR A 209 -22.06 -0.61 -12.24
C THR A 209 -20.67 -0.05 -11.92
N ASP A 210 -19.75 -0.92 -11.53
CA ASP A 210 -18.37 -0.61 -11.15
C ASP A 210 -17.46 -1.76 -11.59
N PRO A 211 -17.02 -1.78 -12.86
CA PRO A 211 -16.28 -2.88 -13.47
C PRO A 211 -14.92 -3.16 -12.81
N ASP A 212 -14.31 -2.16 -12.18
CA ASP A 212 -12.99 -2.27 -11.52
C ASP A 212 -13.06 -2.92 -10.14
N SER A 213 -14.27 -3.03 -9.58
CA SER A 213 -14.48 -3.72 -8.31
C SER A 213 -14.42 -5.24 -8.51
N GLY A 214 -13.90 -5.96 -7.50
CA GLY A 214 -13.80 -7.41 -7.51
C GLY A 214 -14.86 -8.10 -6.65
N TRP A 215 -15.35 -9.26 -7.11
CA TRP A 215 -16.25 -10.09 -6.32
C TRP A 215 -15.49 -10.72 -5.16
N PHE A 216 -15.78 -10.27 -3.95
CA PHE A 216 -15.16 -10.72 -2.72
C PHE A 216 -16.07 -11.64 -1.94
N HIS A 217 -15.50 -12.74 -1.47
CA HIS A 217 -16.17 -13.74 -0.66
C HIS A 217 -15.42 -13.93 0.66
N LYS A 218 -16.12 -13.77 1.78
CA LYS A 218 -15.56 -14.01 3.12
C LYS A 218 -16.53 -14.82 3.97
N GLY A 219 -16.17 -16.07 4.21
CA GLY A 219 -17.02 -17.01 4.94
C GLY A 219 -18.33 -17.33 4.19
N GLU A 220 -19.24 -18.01 4.83
CA GLU A 220 -20.49 -18.50 4.21
C GLU A 220 -21.51 -17.41 3.87
N HIS A 221 -21.41 -16.22 4.47
CA HIS A 221 -22.49 -15.24 4.46
C HIS A 221 -22.15 -13.88 3.84
N LYS A 222 -20.94 -13.67 3.35
CA LYS A 222 -20.55 -12.34 2.85
C LYS A 222 -19.97 -12.39 1.45
N GLU A 223 -20.84 -12.16 0.48
CA GLU A 223 -20.47 -11.98 -0.94
C GLU A 223 -20.81 -10.57 -1.39
N VAL A 224 -19.82 -9.78 -1.74
CA VAL A 224 -20.00 -8.40 -2.17
C VAL A 224 -18.93 -8.01 -3.21
N PHE A 225 -19.26 -7.05 -4.06
CA PHE A 225 -18.24 -6.33 -4.82
C PHE A 225 -17.47 -5.40 -3.88
N ALA A 226 -16.15 -5.47 -3.93
CA ALA A 226 -15.27 -4.71 -3.05
C ALA A 226 -13.95 -4.32 -3.76
N TYR A 227 -13.27 -3.38 -3.16
CA TYR A 227 -11.86 -3.09 -3.40
C TYR A 227 -11.04 -3.61 -2.22
N ASN A 228 -9.81 -4.00 -2.48
CA ASN A 228 -8.82 -4.38 -1.48
C ASN A 228 -7.77 -3.27 -1.41
N ALA A 229 -7.75 -2.51 -0.31
CA ALA A 229 -6.73 -1.52 -0.03
C ALA A 229 -5.62 -2.16 0.80
N GLN A 230 -4.43 -2.24 0.20
CA GLN A 230 -3.21 -2.65 0.88
C GLN A 230 -2.56 -1.41 1.47
N VAL A 231 -2.19 -1.44 2.72
CA VAL A 231 -1.58 -0.31 3.43
C VAL A 231 -0.36 -0.79 4.19
N ALA A 232 0.64 0.07 4.24
CA ALA A 232 1.82 -0.11 5.08
C ALA A 232 1.92 1.05 6.07
N CYS A 233 2.26 0.76 7.31
CA CYS A 233 2.56 1.76 8.32
C CYS A 233 3.82 1.39 9.10
N ASP A 234 4.45 2.38 9.73
CA ASP A 234 5.57 2.18 10.64
C ASP A 234 5.14 1.69 12.03
N LYS A 235 6.10 1.46 12.92
CA LYS A 235 5.83 1.01 14.30
C LYS A 235 5.05 2.03 15.14
N HIS A 236 5.01 3.28 14.74
CA HIS A 236 4.21 4.31 15.37
C HIS A 236 2.80 4.44 14.79
N GLY A 237 2.49 3.70 13.69
CA GLY A 237 1.22 3.74 12.99
C GLY A 237 1.07 4.96 12.06
N TRP A 238 2.18 5.51 11.53
CA TRP A 238 2.14 6.43 10.40
C TRP A 238 1.91 5.65 9.11
N ALA A 239 0.90 6.02 8.34
CA ALA A 239 0.70 5.44 7.03
C ALA A 239 1.83 5.87 6.08
N LEU A 240 2.60 4.91 5.55
CA LEU A 240 3.76 5.16 4.68
C LEU A 240 3.43 4.98 3.20
N ALA A 241 2.66 3.96 2.88
CA ALA A 241 2.31 3.63 1.50
C ALA A 241 0.96 2.90 1.43
N TYR A 242 0.35 2.96 0.26
CA TYR A 242 -0.87 2.20 -0.03
C TYR A 242 -0.98 1.85 -1.50
N THR A 243 -1.75 0.80 -1.79
CA THR A 243 -2.23 0.44 -3.14
C THR A 243 -3.68 -0.03 -3.05
N VAL A 244 -4.40 0.07 -4.15
CA VAL A 244 -5.79 -0.40 -4.24
C VAL A 244 -5.92 -1.38 -5.39
N GLU A 245 -6.51 -2.53 -5.10
CA GLU A 245 -6.77 -3.57 -6.09
C GLU A 245 -8.25 -4.01 -6.04
N ALA A 246 -8.68 -4.74 -7.05
CA ALA A 246 -10.00 -5.35 -7.03
C ALA A 246 -10.11 -6.34 -5.85
N GLY A 247 -11.26 -6.41 -5.18
CA GLY A 247 -11.43 -7.18 -3.96
C GLY A 247 -11.22 -8.69 -4.08
N ASN A 248 -11.16 -9.22 -5.29
CA ASN A 248 -10.85 -10.62 -5.58
C ASN A 248 -9.35 -10.89 -5.84
N ILE A 249 -8.50 -9.87 -5.76
CA ILE A 249 -7.05 -10.04 -5.86
C ILE A 249 -6.52 -10.41 -4.47
N HIS A 250 -5.77 -11.51 -4.41
CA HIS A 250 -5.19 -11.98 -3.15
C HIS A 250 -4.06 -11.07 -2.68
N ASP A 251 -3.90 -10.90 -1.38
CA ASP A 251 -2.91 -10.01 -0.76
C ASP A 251 -1.49 -10.28 -1.27
N SER A 252 -1.12 -11.55 -1.43
CA SER A 252 0.18 -11.94 -1.98
C SER A 252 0.44 -11.48 -3.43
N GLN A 253 -0.62 -11.21 -4.22
CA GLN A 253 -0.47 -10.67 -5.58
C GLN A 253 -0.40 -9.14 -5.60
N ALA A 254 -0.99 -8.50 -4.59
CA ALA A 254 -0.95 -7.05 -4.42
C ALA A 254 0.36 -6.57 -3.77
N PHE A 255 1.08 -7.48 -3.09
CA PHE A 255 2.29 -7.18 -2.33
C PHE A 255 3.36 -6.45 -3.14
N SER A 256 3.65 -6.88 -4.39
CA SER A 256 4.74 -6.31 -5.19
C SER A 256 4.55 -4.81 -5.45
N ALA A 257 3.33 -4.40 -5.79
CA ALA A 257 3.03 -3.00 -6.07
C ALA A 257 3.14 -2.12 -4.81
N LEU A 258 2.83 -2.68 -3.63
CA LEU A 258 3.01 -1.98 -2.37
C LEU A 258 4.50 -1.91 -2.01
N PHE A 259 5.24 -3.01 -2.18
CA PHE A 259 6.66 -3.09 -1.81
C PHE A 259 7.53 -2.09 -2.56
N VAL A 260 7.28 -1.87 -3.86
CA VAL A 260 7.99 -0.83 -4.65
C VAL A 260 7.92 0.56 -3.99
N LYS A 261 6.78 0.87 -3.35
CA LYS A 261 6.62 2.14 -2.61
C LYS A 261 7.31 2.13 -1.24
N LEU A 262 7.72 0.97 -0.75
CA LEU A 262 8.39 0.80 0.55
C LEU A 262 9.92 0.69 0.43
N GLU A 263 10.44 0.38 -0.74
CA GLU A 263 11.90 0.27 -0.96
C GLU A 263 12.70 1.48 -0.43
N PRO A 264 12.25 2.73 -0.63
CA PRO A 264 13.00 3.91 -0.13
C PRO A 264 13.13 3.97 1.41
N PHE A 265 12.28 3.27 2.13
CA PHE A 265 12.31 3.24 3.60
C PHE A 265 13.28 2.23 4.19
N SER A 266 13.81 1.30 3.38
CA SER A 266 14.80 0.28 3.77
C SER A 266 14.47 -0.42 5.11
N PRO A 267 13.30 -1.08 5.25
CA PRO A 267 12.89 -1.69 6.51
C PRO A 267 13.79 -2.87 6.91
N GLU A 268 14.04 -3.00 8.20
CA GLU A 268 14.69 -4.19 8.77
C GLU A 268 13.71 -5.35 8.93
N PHE A 269 12.47 -5.02 9.34
CA PHE A 269 11.41 -5.99 9.58
C PHE A 269 10.15 -5.65 8.77
N ILE A 270 9.57 -6.66 8.13
CA ILE A 270 8.23 -6.57 7.57
C ILE A 270 7.31 -7.53 8.31
N ILE A 271 6.31 -6.96 8.98
CA ILE A 271 5.33 -7.67 9.78
C ILE A 271 4.00 -7.74 9.01
N ALA A 272 3.57 -8.94 8.64
CA ALA A 272 2.36 -9.12 7.85
C ALA A 272 1.53 -10.31 8.32
N ASP A 273 0.28 -10.39 7.87
CA ASP A 273 -0.62 -11.48 8.22
C ASP A 273 -0.35 -12.79 7.44
N SER A 274 -1.15 -13.80 7.69
CA SER A 274 -1.02 -15.10 7.02
C SER A 274 -1.29 -15.07 5.51
N GLY A 275 -1.97 -14.05 5.00
CA GLY A 275 -2.23 -13.86 3.57
C GLY A 275 -0.96 -13.56 2.77
N TYR A 276 0.05 -12.98 3.43
CA TYR A 276 1.36 -12.69 2.83
C TYR A 276 2.38 -13.81 3.04
N LYS A 277 2.12 -14.78 3.92
CA LYS A 277 3.02 -15.92 4.19
C LYS A 277 3.04 -16.90 3.04
N THR A 278 3.71 -16.54 1.96
CA THR A 278 3.90 -17.40 0.78
C THR A 278 5.39 -17.66 0.54
N PRO A 279 5.76 -18.80 -0.09
CA PRO A 279 7.17 -19.08 -0.39
C PRO A 279 7.85 -17.95 -1.18
N SER A 280 7.13 -17.35 -2.13
CA SER A 280 7.64 -16.27 -2.98
C SER A 280 7.97 -15.00 -2.18
N ILE A 281 7.06 -14.57 -1.29
CA ILE A 281 7.27 -13.37 -0.47
C ILE A 281 8.37 -13.62 0.56
N ALA A 282 8.38 -14.80 1.21
CA ALA A 282 9.41 -15.17 2.17
C ALA A 282 10.81 -15.14 1.54
N LYS A 283 10.99 -15.81 0.38
CA LYS A 283 12.25 -15.82 -0.36
C LYS A 283 12.67 -14.40 -0.75
N PHE A 284 11.75 -13.62 -1.33
CA PHE A 284 12.03 -12.26 -1.78
C PHE A 284 12.52 -11.35 -0.64
N LEU A 285 11.85 -11.39 0.51
CA LEU A 285 12.24 -10.56 1.65
C LEU A 285 13.61 -10.96 2.22
N LEU A 286 13.85 -12.27 2.34
CA LEU A 286 15.15 -12.79 2.82
C LEU A 286 16.29 -12.42 1.85
N GLU A 287 16.07 -12.51 0.53
CA GLU A 287 17.06 -12.10 -0.48
C GLU A 287 17.36 -10.59 -0.43
N LYS A 288 16.39 -9.77 -0.03
CA LYS A 288 16.57 -8.32 0.20
C LYS A 288 17.20 -8.01 1.57
N GLY A 289 17.52 -9.00 2.39
CA GLY A 289 18.03 -8.82 3.75
C GLY A 289 17.00 -8.32 4.76
N ILE A 290 15.70 -8.42 4.43
CA ILE A 290 14.59 -7.99 5.27
C ILE A 290 14.07 -9.18 6.05
N THR A 291 13.91 -9.03 7.36
CA THR A 291 13.39 -10.07 8.25
C THR A 291 11.85 -10.14 8.21
N PRO A 292 11.26 -11.24 7.66
CA PRO A 292 9.81 -11.37 7.61
C PRO A 292 9.25 -11.89 8.94
N VAL A 293 8.28 -11.18 9.52
CA VAL A 293 7.60 -11.59 10.75
C VAL A 293 6.16 -12.01 10.42
N PHE A 294 5.94 -13.33 10.35
CA PHE A 294 4.65 -13.93 10.01
C PHE A 294 4.04 -14.70 11.16
N PRO A 295 2.69 -14.85 11.21
CA PRO A 295 2.04 -15.64 12.23
C PRO A 295 2.23 -17.13 12.02
N TYR A 296 1.97 -17.89 13.08
CA TYR A 296 1.79 -19.33 12.95
C TYR A 296 0.57 -19.64 12.08
N THR A 297 0.76 -20.52 11.12
CA THR A 297 -0.34 -21.01 10.28
C THR A 297 -0.54 -22.49 10.56
N ARG A 298 -1.70 -22.84 11.11
CA ARG A 298 -2.03 -24.24 11.38
C ARG A 298 -2.02 -25.05 10.09
N PRO A 299 -1.25 -26.15 10.01
CA PRO A 299 -1.27 -27.02 8.84
C PRO A 299 -2.69 -27.54 8.57
N ARG A 300 -3.10 -27.42 7.32
CA ARG A 300 -4.38 -27.99 6.85
C ARG A 300 -4.22 -29.50 6.72
N GLY A 301 -5.25 -30.25 7.01
CA GLY A 301 -5.30 -31.71 6.88
C GLY A 301 -6.55 -32.27 7.53
N LYS A 302 -6.92 -33.49 7.16
CA LYS A 302 -8.00 -34.22 7.82
C LYS A 302 -7.60 -34.50 9.27
N LYS A 303 -8.58 -34.46 10.18
CA LYS A 303 -8.39 -34.89 11.56
C LYS A 303 -8.04 -36.39 11.51
N ASP A 304 -7.15 -36.81 12.37
CA ASP A 304 -6.70 -38.21 12.51
C ASP A 304 -5.92 -38.79 11.31
N PHE A 305 -5.51 -37.97 10.33
CA PHE A 305 -4.62 -38.37 9.24
C PHE A 305 -3.19 -37.87 9.44
N LEU A 306 -2.21 -38.66 8.97
CA LEU A 306 -0.81 -38.26 8.91
C LEU A 306 -0.62 -37.00 8.08
N ARG A 307 0.01 -36.00 8.67
CA ARG A 307 0.26 -34.69 8.09
C ARG A 307 1.67 -34.63 7.50
N PRO A 308 1.98 -33.66 6.63
CA PRO A 308 3.33 -33.49 6.09
C PRO A 308 4.44 -33.41 7.16
N LYS A 309 4.15 -32.89 8.36
CA LYS A 309 5.10 -32.80 9.48
C LYS A 309 5.46 -34.17 10.10
N ASP A 310 4.64 -35.19 9.86
CA ASP A 310 4.88 -36.55 10.37
C ASP A 310 5.83 -37.34 9.46
N PHE A 311 6.25 -36.73 8.33
CA PHE A 311 7.21 -37.23 7.38
C PHE A 311 8.50 -36.42 7.51
N VAL A 312 9.65 -37.10 7.67
CA VAL A 312 10.96 -36.47 7.80
C VAL A 312 11.56 -36.26 6.42
N TYR A 313 11.94 -35.01 6.09
CA TYR A 313 12.66 -34.72 4.86
C TYR A 313 14.15 -34.92 5.06
N ASP A 314 14.77 -35.73 4.22
CA ASP A 314 16.20 -35.92 4.14
C ASP A 314 16.74 -35.07 2.97
N GLU A 315 17.48 -34.02 3.31
CA GLU A 315 18.02 -33.07 2.34
C GLU A 315 19.17 -33.68 1.51
N HIS A 316 19.97 -34.58 2.12
CA HIS A 316 21.10 -35.20 1.45
C HIS A 316 20.66 -36.13 0.32
N PHE A 317 19.64 -36.96 0.58
CA PHE A 317 19.10 -37.92 -0.39
C PHE A 317 17.90 -37.36 -1.17
N ASP A 318 17.47 -36.13 -0.90
CA ASP A 318 16.27 -35.48 -1.49
C ASP A 318 15.07 -36.45 -1.49
N CYS A 319 14.71 -36.95 -0.33
CA CYS A 319 13.61 -37.88 -0.14
C CYS A 319 12.85 -37.59 1.16
N TYR A 320 11.69 -38.22 1.33
CA TYR A 320 10.97 -38.22 2.59
C TYR A 320 10.98 -39.62 3.22
N LEU A 321 11.11 -39.66 4.53
CA LEU A 321 10.91 -40.87 5.33
C LEU A 321 9.51 -40.83 5.96
N CYS A 322 8.74 -41.89 5.82
CA CYS A 322 7.45 -42.02 6.52
C CYS A 322 7.65 -42.50 7.96
N PRO A 323 6.63 -42.45 8.85
CA PRO A 323 6.72 -42.94 10.22
C PRO A 323 7.14 -44.42 10.34
N GLU A 324 6.92 -45.22 9.31
CA GLU A 324 7.40 -46.64 9.22
C GLU A 324 8.78 -46.75 8.55
N ASN A 325 9.55 -45.67 8.49
CA ASN A 325 10.89 -45.59 7.92
C ASN A 325 11.03 -46.02 6.44
N HIS A 326 9.93 -45.93 5.66
CA HIS A 326 9.99 -46.18 4.23
C HIS A 326 10.19 -44.88 3.45
N VAL A 327 11.00 -44.98 2.39
CA VAL A 327 11.40 -43.83 1.54
C VAL A 327 10.29 -43.47 0.56
N LEU A 328 9.96 -42.18 0.52
CA LEU A 328 9.20 -41.57 -0.55
C LEU A 328 10.18 -40.88 -1.50
N THR A 329 10.24 -41.35 -2.74
CA THR A 329 11.19 -40.83 -3.73
C THR A 329 10.61 -39.67 -4.54
N TYR A 330 11.49 -38.77 -4.98
CA TYR A 330 11.13 -37.69 -5.88
C TYR A 330 10.51 -38.23 -7.17
N ARG A 331 9.42 -37.65 -7.59
CA ARG A 331 8.76 -37.99 -8.86
C ARG A 331 8.85 -36.88 -9.89
N THR A 332 8.45 -35.67 -9.52
CA THR A 332 8.39 -34.52 -10.44
C THR A 332 8.26 -33.22 -9.67
N THR A 333 8.58 -32.11 -10.33
CA THR A 333 8.25 -30.76 -9.84
C THR A 333 7.12 -30.19 -10.67
N THR A 334 6.04 -29.78 -10.02
CA THR A 334 4.84 -29.26 -10.66
C THR A 334 5.06 -27.83 -11.16
N ARG A 335 4.14 -27.32 -11.96
CA ARG A 335 4.16 -25.95 -12.49
C ARG A 335 3.99 -24.88 -11.38
N GLU A 336 3.40 -25.26 -10.26
CA GLU A 336 3.25 -24.40 -9.08
C GLU A 336 4.49 -24.41 -8.17
N GLY A 337 5.56 -25.09 -8.56
CA GLY A 337 6.82 -25.16 -7.81
C GLY A 337 6.85 -26.21 -6.72
N TYR A 338 5.94 -27.18 -6.70
CA TYR A 338 5.96 -28.25 -5.72
C TYR A 338 6.68 -29.49 -6.24
N ARG A 339 7.71 -29.94 -5.54
CA ARG A 339 8.31 -31.28 -5.68
C ARG A 339 7.34 -32.29 -5.11
N GLU A 340 7.00 -33.33 -5.88
CA GLU A 340 6.17 -34.45 -5.44
C GLU A 340 7.06 -35.64 -5.08
N TYR A 341 6.88 -36.16 -3.87
CA TYR A 341 7.54 -37.38 -3.38
C TYR A 341 6.49 -38.45 -3.18
N LYS A 342 6.73 -39.65 -3.71
CA LYS A 342 5.76 -40.75 -3.70
C LYS A 342 6.30 -42.00 -3.02
N SER A 343 5.43 -42.63 -2.23
CA SER A 343 5.70 -43.90 -1.61
C SER A 343 5.57 -45.05 -2.60
N ASN A 344 6.19 -46.20 -2.27
CA ASN A 344 6.03 -47.44 -3.04
C ASN A 344 4.69 -48.10 -2.70
N PRO A 345 3.75 -48.26 -3.65
CA PRO A 345 2.43 -48.85 -3.41
C PRO A 345 2.51 -50.30 -2.88
N LYS A 346 3.53 -51.08 -3.32
CA LYS A 346 3.68 -52.46 -2.91
C LYS A 346 3.93 -52.57 -1.41
N ILE A 347 4.75 -51.69 -0.87
CA ILE A 347 5.07 -51.62 0.56
C ILE A 347 3.88 -51.08 1.36
N CYS A 348 3.27 -50.00 0.86
CA CYS A 348 2.15 -49.35 1.55
C CYS A 348 0.90 -50.23 1.64
N LYS A 349 0.70 -51.19 0.75
CA LYS A 349 -0.45 -52.09 0.76
C LYS A 349 -0.55 -52.91 2.04
N THR A 350 0.58 -53.29 2.63
CA THR A 350 0.67 -54.07 3.88
C THR A 350 1.03 -53.22 5.11
N CYS A 351 1.06 -51.89 4.96
CA CYS A 351 1.44 -50.99 6.02
C CYS A 351 0.35 -50.87 7.11
N PRO A 352 0.68 -51.00 8.41
CA PRO A 352 -0.29 -50.88 9.48
C PRO A 352 -0.92 -49.49 9.59
N LEU A 353 -0.20 -48.45 9.14
CA LEU A 353 -0.67 -47.06 9.16
C LEU A 353 -1.46 -46.67 7.90
N LEU A 354 -1.75 -47.58 6.97
CA LEU A 354 -2.39 -47.27 5.69
C LEU A 354 -3.68 -46.49 5.88
N ALA A 355 -4.54 -46.90 6.81
CA ALA A 355 -5.84 -46.32 7.05
C ALA A 355 -5.81 -44.83 7.46
N ILE A 356 -4.75 -44.42 8.19
CA ILE A 356 -4.57 -43.02 8.63
C ILE A 356 -3.57 -42.25 7.74
N CYS A 357 -2.93 -42.95 6.81
CA CYS A 357 -1.90 -42.35 5.93
C CYS A 357 -2.50 -41.84 4.63
N THR A 358 -3.28 -42.66 3.90
CA THR A 358 -3.78 -42.30 2.58
C THR A 358 -5.10 -42.99 2.23
N GLU A 359 -5.98 -42.26 1.54
CA GLU A 359 -7.23 -42.81 0.95
C GLU A 359 -7.05 -43.17 -0.53
N SER A 360 -5.81 -43.17 -1.03
CA SER A 360 -5.54 -43.48 -2.43
C SER A 360 -5.92 -44.93 -2.74
N ARG A 361 -6.71 -45.15 -3.80
CA ARG A 361 -7.05 -46.51 -4.29
C ARG A 361 -5.80 -47.34 -4.68
N GLN A 362 -4.70 -46.64 -5.00
CA GLN A 362 -3.42 -47.27 -5.34
C GLN A 362 -2.53 -47.47 -4.13
N HIS A 363 -3.02 -47.23 -2.90
CA HIS A 363 -2.23 -47.31 -1.66
C HIS A 363 -0.95 -46.47 -1.68
N GLN A 364 -0.97 -45.34 -2.39
CA GLN A 364 0.20 -44.47 -2.56
C GLN A 364 0.03 -43.17 -1.81
N LYS A 365 0.97 -42.81 -0.97
CA LYS A 365 1.08 -41.50 -0.31
C LYS A 365 1.89 -40.56 -1.20
N VAL A 366 1.42 -39.31 -1.31
CA VAL A 366 2.15 -38.22 -1.95
C VAL A 366 2.38 -37.14 -0.92
N VAL A 367 3.65 -36.76 -0.73
CA VAL A 367 4.05 -35.59 0.05
C VAL A 367 4.62 -34.56 -0.90
N VAL A 368 4.30 -33.30 -0.69
CA VAL A 368 4.76 -32.20 -1.55
C VAL A 368 5.61 -31.21 -0.76
N ARG A 369 6.71 -30.73 -1.37
CA ARG A 369 7.58 -29.68 -0.84
C ARG A 369 7.76 -28.60 -1.91
N HIS A 370 7.46 -27.35 -1.58
CA HIS A 370 7.74 -26.24 -2.50
C HIS A 370 9.25 -26.05 -2.65
N ILE A 371 9.74 -25.70 -3.85
CA ILE A 371 11.18 -25.47 -4.10
C ILE A 371 11.77 -24.36 -3.23
N TRP A 372 10.95 -23.41 -2.79
CA TRP A 372 11.30 -22.34 -1.85
C TRP A 372 10.77 -22.62 -0.43
N LYS A 373 10.65 -23.88 -0.05
CA LYS A 373 10.16 -24.26 1.28
C LYS A 373 11.12 -23.81 2.38
N ASP A 374 12.42 -23.82 2.09
CA ASP A 374 13.48 -23.45 3.01
C ASP A 374 13.30 -22.00 3.51
N ALA A 375 12.89 -21.07 2.62
CA ALA A 375 12.58 -19.70 3.00
C ALA A 375 11.42 -19.62 4.03
N LEU A 376 10.41 -20.49 3.92
CA LEU A 376 9.33 -20.55 4.92
C LEU A 376 9.78 -21.19 6.23
N GLU A 377 10.74 -22.13 6.19
CA GLU A 377 11.33 -22.75 7.38
C GLU A 377 12.15 -21.71 8.15
N VAL A 378 12.96 -20.91 7.46
CA VAL A 378 13.65 -19.75 8.06
C VAL A 378 12.65 -18.78 8.71
N CYS A 379 11.49 -18.51 8.08
CA CYS A 379 10.46 -17.68 8.70
C CYS A 379 9.85 -18.29 9.97
N GLU A 380 9.76 -19.62 10.06
CA GLU A 380 9.34 -20.28 11.32
C GLU A 380 10.41 -20.14 12.40
N ASP A 381 11.69 -20.28 12.07
CA ASP A 381 12.80 -20.10 13.01
C ASP A 381 12.84 -18.64 13.52
N ILE A 382 12.69 -17.66 12.62
CA ILE A 382 12.57 -16.24 12.98
C ILE A 382 11.42 -16.06 13.98
N ARG A 383 10.26 -16.64 13.73
CA ARG A 383 9.08 -16.53 14.60
C ARG A 383 9.34 -17.02 16.04
N HIS A 384 10.25 -17.96 16.22
CA HIS A 384 10.63 -18.50 17.52
C HIS A 384 11.72 -17.69 18.24
N GLN A 385 12.35 -16.73 17.57
CA GLN A 385 13.32 -15.84 18.19
C GLN A 385 12.65 -14.89 19.19
N SER A 386 13.45 -14.46 20.18
CA SER A 386 12.99 -13.51 21.21
C SER A 386 12.51 -12.21 20.58
N GLY A 387 11.42 -11.65 21.08
CA GLY A 387 10.84 -10.37 20.62
C GLY A 387 9.97 -10.46 19.38
N MET A 388 10.00 -11.55 18.60
CA MET A 388 9.23 -11.63 17.34
C MET A 388 7.72 -11.77 17.57
N LYS A 389 7.33 -12.43 18.65
CA LYS A 389 5.93 -12.57 19.04
C LYS A 389 5.34 -11.20 19.44
N GLU A 390 6.07 -10.43 20.18
CA GLU A 390 5.73 -9.07 20.63
C GLU A 390 5.59 -8.14 19.42
N ARG A 391 6.57 -8.14 18.48
CA ARG A 391 6.49 -7.40 17.22
C ARG A 391 5.23 -7.76 16.44
N TYR A 392 4.92 -9.04 16.31
CA TYR A 392 3.69 -9.46 15.62
C TYR A 392 2.41 -8.97 16.33
N GLN A 393 2.39 -9.00 17.67
CA GLN A 393 1.25 -8.53 18.46
C GLN A 393 1.03 -7.02 18.33
N HIS A 394 2.09 -6.25 18.12
CA HIS A 394 2.03 -4.81 17.94
C HIS A 394 1.19 -4.37 16.71
N ARG A 395 0.88 -5.28 15.79
CA ARG A 395 -0.08 -5.03 14.70
C ARG A 395 -1.43 -4.50 15.18
N LYS A 396 -1.89 -4.92 16.35
CA LYS A 396 -3.17 -4.49 16.93
C LYS A 396 -3.18 -2.99 17.23
N GLU A 397 -2.05 -2.46 17.66
CA GLU A 397 -1.90 -1.06 18.04
C GLU A 397 -1.52 -0.15 16.86
N THR A 398 -1.04 -0.74 15.79
CA THR A 398 -0.58 -0.05 14.58
C THR A 398 -1.60 -0.21 13.44
N ILE A 399 -1.38 -1.15 12.52
CA ILE A 399 -2.14 -1.28 11.27
C ILE A 399 -3.63 -1.63 11.49
N GLU A 400 -3.94 -2.49 12.48
CA GLU A 400 -5.33 -2.87 12.76
C GLU A 400 -6.11 -1.67 13.37
N ARG A 401 -5.47 -0.92 14.28
CA ARG A 401 -6.03 0.33 14.84
C ARG A 401 -6.21 1.40 13.76
N LEU A 402 -5.25 1.53 12.83
CA LEU A 402 -5.33 2.45 11.69
C LEU A 402 -6.58 2.13 10.85
N PHE A 403 -6.78 0.87 10.49
CA PHE A 403 -7.98 0.44 9.75
C PHE A 403 -9.28 0.61 10.54
N GLY A 404 -9.25 0.34 11.84
CA GLY A 404 -10.38 0.59 12.72
C GLY A 404 -10.79 2.06 12.67
N THR A 405 -9.84 2.96 12.88
CA THR A 405 -10.07 4.41 12.83
C THR A 405 -10.56 4.87 11.46
N ALA A 406 -9.92 4.39 10.37
CA ALA A 406 -10.32 4.73 9.00
C ALA A 406 -11.77 4.32 8.68
N LYS A 407 -12.18 3.15 9.14
CA LYS A 407 -13.53 2.62 8.90
C LYS A 407 -14.60 3.29 9.74
N GLU A 408 -14.33 3.57 11.01
CA GLU A 408 -15.31 4.15 11.93
C GLU A 408 -15.48 5.66 11.73
N TYR A 409 -14.37 6.38 11.62
CA TYR A 409 -14.38 7.84 11.67
C TYR A 409 -14.12 8.53 10.32
N HIS A 410 -13.67 7.79 9.28
CA HIS A 410 -13.31 8.36 7.98
C HIS A 410 -14.02 7.70 6.79
N ASN A 411 -15.16 7.05 7.04
CA ASN A 411 -16.01 6.44 6.00
C ASN A 411 -15.32 5.42 5.07
N LEU A 412 -14.33 4.66 5.55
CA LEU A 412 -13.63 3.68 4.72
C LEU A 412 -14.32 2.29 4.69
N ARG A 413 -15.48 2.07 5.34
CA ARG A 413 -16.21 0.79 5.28
C ARG A 413 -16.80 0.50 3.91
N TYR A 414 -17.28 1.55 3.24
CA TYR A 414 -17.87 1.47 1.90
C TYR A 414 -17.56 2.74 1.12
N THR A 415 -17.66 2.64 -0.19
CA THR A 415 -17.46 3.79 -1.06
C THR A 415 -18.69 4.11 -1.90
N ARG A 416 -18.84 5.36 -2.30
CA ARG A 416 -19.75 5.82 -3.35
C ARG A 416 -19.00 6.09 -4.65
N GLU A 417 -17.69 6.15 -4.57
CA GLU A 417 -16.82 6.31 -5.73
C GLU A 417 -16.80 5.03 -6.56
N LYS A 418 -16.70 5.17 -7.87
CA LYS A 418 -16.61 4.09 -8.85
C LYS A 418 -15.33 4.22 -9.63
N GLY A 419 -14.69 3.10 -9.89
CA GLY A 419 -13.41 3.02 -10.59
C GLY A 419 -12.21 3.06 -9.65
N LYS A 420 -11.14 2.36 -10.09
CA LYS A 420 -9.92 2.15 -9.30
C LYS A 420 -9.23 3.48 -8.94
N SER A 421 -9.09 4.41 -9.90
CA SER A 421 -8.43 5.70 -9.68
C SER A 421 -9.10 6.52 -8.57
N LYS A 422 -10.43 6.61 -8.58
CA LYS A 422 -11.18 7.33 -7.53
C LYS A 422 -11.09 6.63 -6.17
N MET A 423 -10.99 5.31 -6.17
CA MET A 423 -10.76 4.57 -4.94
C MET A 423 -9.36 4.80 -4.39
N GLU A 424 -8.34 4.82 -5.23
CA GLU A 424 -6.96 5.18 -4.83
C GLU A 424 -6.92 6.58 -4.23
N ALA A 425 -7.54 7.55 -4.90
CA ALA A 425 -7.67 8.91 -4.39
C ALA A 425 -8.38 8.98 -3.03
N LYS A 426 -9.48 8.23 -2.85
CA LYS A 426 -10.21 8.17 -1.58
C LYS A 426 -9.37 7.55 -0.45
N VAL A 427 -8.69 6.44 -0.73
CA VAL A 427 -7.83 5.78 0.27
C VAL A 427 -6.66 6.69 0.64
N GLY A 428 -5.99 7.30 -0.34
CA GLY A 428 -4.90 8.25 -0.12
C GLY A 428 -5.33 9.44 0.73
N LEU A 429 -6.46 10.07 0.41
CA LEU A 429 -7.01 11.17 1.20
C LEU A 429 -7.34 10.73 2.65
N THR A 430 -7.89 9.52 2.82
CA THR A 430 -8.21 9.00 4.16
C THR A 430 -6.93 8.82 4.99
N LEU A 431 -5.89 8.25 4.39
CA LEU A 431 -4.60 8.03 5.07
C LEU A 431 -3.89 9.37 5.34
N ALA A 432 -3.95 10.33 4.42
CA ALA A 432 -3.48 11.70 4.64
C ALA A 432 -4.18 12.34 5.85
N CYS A 433 -5.50 12.25 5.92
CA CYS A 433 -6.27 12.79 7.05
C CYS A 433 -5.91 12.13 8.39
N LEU A 434 -5.60 10.83 8.41
CA LEU A 434 -5.12 10.14 9.61
C LEU A 434 -3.75 10.65 10.03
N ASN A 435 -2.83 10.78 9.07
CA ASN A 435 -1.50 11.32 9.32
C ASN A 435 -1.56 12.78 9.79
N ILE A 436 -2.39 13.64 9.16
CA ILE A 436 -2.60 15.04 9.58
C ILE A 436 -3.12 15.11 11.02
N LYS A 437 -4.18 14.34 11.36
CA LYS A 437 -4.72 14.33 12.73
C LYS A 437 -3.66 13.95 13.76
N LYS A 438 -2.81 13.00 13.42
CA LYS A 438 -1.74 12.55 14.29
C LYS A 438 -0.63 13.61 14.40
N LEU A 439 -0.22 14.20 13.26
CA LEU A 439 0.79 15.24 13.18
C LEU A 439 0.38 16.46 14.01
N VAL A 440 -0.82 17.00 13.78
CA VAL A 440 -1.38 18.13 14.52
C VAL A 440 -1.37 17.87 16.03
N LYS A 441 -1.74 16.66 16.46
CA LYS A 441 -1.71 16.30 17.88
C LYS A 441 -0.29 16.31 18.48
N MET A 442 0.71 15.92 17.70
CA MET A 442 2.11 15.85 18.15
C MET A 442 2.82 17.20 18.09
N MET A 443 2.43 18.07 17.14
CA MET A 443 3.06 19.38 16.92
C MET A 443 2.43 20.49 17.74
N THR A 444 1.28 20.29 18.38
CA THR A 444 0.66 21.31 19.23
C THR A 444 1.66 21.76 20.31
N GLY A 445 2.10 23.02 20.23
CA GLY A 445 3.10 23.61 21.13
C GLY A 445 4.57 23.56 20.68
N LYS A 446 4.85 23.08 19.47
CA LYS A 446 6.19 23.10 18.86
C LYS A 446 6.18 23.95 17.59
N THR A 447 7.06 24.94 17.52
CA THR A 447 7.30 25.73 16.30
C THR A 447 8.33 25.00 15.43
N TYR A 448 7.92 24.63 14.21
CA TYR A 448 8.83 24.07 13.19
C TYR A 448 8.89 25.02 11.99
N ASN A 449 10.09 25.38 11.57
CA ASN A 449 10.31 26.18 10.36
C ASN A 449 10.37 25.26 9.12
N PHE A 450 9.33 25.27 8.30
CA PHE A 450 9.19 24.43 7.12
C PHE A 450 9.73 25.06 5.81
N THR A 451 10.43 26.18 5.87
CA THR A 451 10.73 27.03 4.71
C THR A 451 11.84 26.57 3.76
N GLN A 452 12.52 25.43 4.00
CA GLN A 452 13.71 25.10 3.20
C GLN A 452 13.55 24.02 2.11
N ILE A 453 12.36 23.46 1.86
CA ILE A 453 12.27 22.16 1.16
C ILE A 453 11.49 22.16 -0.15
N SER A 454 10.96 23.28 -0.61
CA SER A 454 10.26 23.38 -1.93
C SER A 454 11.12 22.97 -3.14
N GLN A 455 12.44 22.93 -2.99
CA GLN A 455 13.37 22.54 -4.07
C GLN A 455 13.45 21.02 -4.32
N TYR A 456 13.16 20.18 -3.31
CA TYR A 456 13.25 18.72 -3.46
C TYR A 456 12.02 18.09 -4.11
N TYR A 457 10.85 18.73 -4.00
CA TYR A 457 9.61 18.26 -4.65
C TYR A 457 9.70 18.22 -6.15
N TRP A 458 10.38 19.17 -6.76
CA TRP A 458 10.56 19.23 -8.20
C TRP A 458 11.38 18.04 -8.71
N ILE A 459 12.40 17.63 -7.98
CA ILE A 459 13.28 16.50 -8.36
C ILE A 459 12.52 15.17 -8.28
N ILE A 460 11.75 14.93 -7.22
CA ILE A 460 10.97 13.68 -7.05
C ILE A 460 9.78 13.63 -8.03
N GLY A 461 9.13 14.75 -8.29
CA GLY A 461 8.06 14.86 -9.28
C GLY A 461 8.54 14.67 -10.72
N GLU A 462 9.71 15.18 -11.07
CA GLU A 462 10.35 14.98 -12.39
C GLU A 462 10.84 13.54 -12.58
N LEU A 463 11.41 12.91 -11.56
CA LEU A 463 11.76 11.48 -11.58
C LEU A 463 10.53 10.59 -11.77
N GLY A 464 9.44 10.88 -11.10
CA GLY A 464 8.16 10.19 -11.26
C GLY A 464 7.54 10.36 -12.66
N LYS A 465 7.69 11.54 -13.30
CA LYS A 465 7.23 11.80 -14.68
C LYS A 465 8.08 11.09 -15.72
N ASN A 466 9.40 10.99 -15.51
CA ASN A 466 10.31 10.32 -16.43
C ASN A 466 10.15 8.79 -16.40
N ILE A 467 9.83 8.21 -15.23
CA ILE A 467 9.50 6.77 -15.11
C ILE A 467 8.21 6.42 -15.88
N LYS A 468 7.23 7.33 -15.97
CA LYS A 468 5.99 7.12 -16.76
C LYS A 468 6.19 7.29 -18.28
N LYS A 469 7.26 7.95 -18.73
CA LYS A 469 7.54 8.18 -20.18
C LYS A 469 8.42 7.11 -20.82
N THR A 470 9.16 6.34 -20.05
CA THR A 470 9.94 5.22 -20.55
C THR A 470 9.09 3.97 -20.55
N ASN A 471 8.66 3.55 -21.73
CA ASN A 471 8.10 2.22 -21.98
C ASN A 471 9.16 1.19 -21.54
N ILE A 472 8.89 0.51 -20.42
CA ILE A 472 9.78 -0.47 -19.80
C ILE A 472 9.94 -1.66 -20.75
N LYS A 473 10.98 -1.66 -21.51
CA LYS A 473 11.51 -2.86 -22.17
C LYS A 473 13.00 -3.12 -21.96
N ASN A 474 13.75 -2.37 -21.29
CA ASN A 474 15.13 -2.65 -20.88
C ASN A 474 15.57 -1.56 -19.92
N ASP A 475 15.67 -1.82 -18.63
CA ASP A 475 16.59 -1.03 -17.80
C ASP A 475 16.78 -1.62 -16.42
N VAL A 476 17.75 -2.52 -16.33
CA VAL A 476 18.44 -2.89 -15.09
C VAL A 476 19.40 -1.76 -14.64
N CYS A 477 19.68 -0.79 -15.50
CA CYS A 477 20.67 0.25 -15.25
C CYS A 477 20.13 1.49 -14.50
N LEU A 478 18.82 1.80 -14.65
CA LEU A 478 18.22 2.96 -13.97
C LEU A 478 18.02 2.74 -12.46
N HIS A 479 17.93 1.48 -12.05
CA HIS A 479 17.74 1.10 -10.64
C HIS A 479 18.99 1.41 -9.79
N SER A 480 20.17 1.31 -10.37
CA SER A 480 21.43 1.59 -9.67
C SER A 480 21.69 3.09 -9.48
N GLU A 481 21.25 3.94 -10.39
CA GLU A 481 21.44 5.40 -10.28
C GLU A 481 20.48 6.04 -9.25
N VAL A 482 19.23 5.56 -9.18
CA VAL A 482 18.27 6.03 -8.17
C VAL A 482 18.71 5.57 -6.77
N MET A 483 19.29 4.38 -6.64
CA MET A 483 19.81 3.88 -5.36
C MET A 483 21.11 4.59 -4.96
N LEU A 484 21.96 4.98 -5.91
CA LEU A 484 23.16 5.76 -5.61
C LEU A 484 22.81 7.16 -5.09
N PHE A 485 21.77 7.78 -5.64
CA PHE A 485 21.30 9.11 -5.23
C PHE A 485 20.63 9.07 -3.83
N ALA A 486 19.83 8.03 -3.55
CA ALA A 486 19.26 7.81 -2.22
C ALA A 486 20.35 7.52 -1.16
N SER A 487 21.40 6.77 -1.53
CA SER A 487 22.54 6.48 -0.63
C SER A 487 23.37 7.73 -0.34
N LEU A 488 23.60 8.59 -1.33
CA LEU A 488 24.32 9.87 -1.15
C LEU A 488 23.57 10.83 -0.23
N LEU A 489 22.23 10.81 -0.24
CA LEU A 489 21.40 11.62 0.66
C LEU A 489 21.43 11.10 2.11
N LEU A 490 21.59 9.78 2.32
CA LEU A 490 21.72 9.18 3.63
C LEU A 490 23.11 9.39 4.25
N PHE A 491 24.18 9.41 3.42
CA PHE A 491 25.55 9.68 3.88
C PHE A 491 25.83 11.15 4.23
N SER A 492 24.99 12.10 3.81
CA SER A 492 25.13 13.51 4.18
C SER A 492 24.68 13.82 5.62
N LYS A 493 24.01 12.88 6.27
CA LYS A 493 23.46 13.07 7.63
C LYS A 493 24.49 12.96 8.74
N ASP A 494 25.64 12.32 8.49
CA ASP A 494 26.70 12.11 9.49
C ASP A 494 27.83 13.17 9.49
N ARG A 495 27.72 14.25 8.71
CA ARG A 495 28.74 15.32 8.67
C ARG A 495 28.19 16.72 8.88
N ASN A 496 27.46 16.92 9.96
CA ASN A 496 27.01 18.26 10.36
C ASN A 496 28.08 19.15 11.00
N GLU A 497 29.35 18.73 11.05
CA GLU A 497 30.41 19.53 11.69
C GLU A 497 31.37 20.25 10.73
N THR A 498 31.29 20.08 9.41
CA THR A 498 32.28 20.66 8.49
C THR A 498 31.73 21.59 7.40
N PHE A 499 30.45 21.93 7.40
CA PHE A 499 29.86 22.76 6.32
C PHE A 499 29.71 24.26 6.65
N ASN A 500 30.15 24.72 7.81
CA ASN A 500 30.09 26.16 8.18
C ASN A 500 31.28 27.00 7.72
N SER A 501 32.21 26.46 6.91
CA SER A 501 33.41 27.21 6.49
C SER A 501 33.52 27.53 4.99
N PHE A 502 32.55 27.19 4.17
CA PHE A 502 32.56 27.62 2.76
C PHE A 502 31.35 28.53 2.48
N GLY A 503 31.55 29.80 2.78
CA GLY A 503 30.64 30.86 2.40
C GLY A 503 30.69 31.15 0.90
N ASN A 504 29.49 31.39 0.37
CA ASN A 504 29.19 32.18 -0.84
C ASN A 504 29.95 31.92 -2.14
N HIS A 505 29.19 31.58 -3.16
CA HIS A 505 29.49 31.49 -4.58
C HIS A 505 29.87 30.10 -5.13
N CYS A 506 28.85 29.27 -5.30
CA CYS A 506 28.69 28.49 -6.54
C CYS A 506 27.29 27.84 -6.51
N SER A 507 26.45 28.11 -7.50
CA SER A 507 25.11 27.55 -7.55
C SER A 507 25.21 26.05 -7.82
N TRP A 508 24.58 25.25 -7.01
CA TRP A 508 24.46 23.79 -7.11
C TRP A 508 24.07 23.29 -8.52
N ARG A 509 23.41 24.15 -9.29
CA ARG A 509 23.07 23.88 -10.70
C ARG A 509 24.27 23.69 -11.61
N SER A 510 25.42 24.32 -11.31
CA SER A 510 26.63 24.21 -12.11
C SER A 510 27.40 22.92 -11.82
N TYR A 511 27.32 22.42 -10.58
CA TYR A 511 28.04 21.22 -10.18
C TYR A 511 27.34 19.94 -10.73
N VAL A 512 26.02 19.85 -10.64
CA VAL A 512 25.25 18.74 -11.19
C VAL A 512 25.36 18.66 -12.73
N LYS A 513 25.44 19.82 -13.42
CA LYS A 513 25.67 19.83 -14.88
C LYS A 513 27.07 19.40 -15.25
N ALA A 514 28.08 19.72 -14.45
CA ALA A 514 29.49 19.35 -14.73
C ALA A 514 29.72 17.84 -14.57
N GLU A 515 29.16 17.20 -13.55
CA GLU A 515 29.31 15.74 -13.39
C GLU A 515 28.48 14.92 -14.42
N MET A 516 27.30 15.41 -14.85
CA MET A 516 26.61 14.78 -15.96
C MET A 516 27.36 14.89 -17.31
N PHE A 517 28.12 15.95 -17.55
CA PHE A 517 28.92 16.08 -18.77
C PHE A 517 30.17 15.21 -18.76
N PHE A 518 30.76 14.93 -17.60
CA PHE A 518 31.94 14.07 -17.50
C PHE A 518 31.63 12.57 -17.61
N SER A 519 30.44 12.12 -17.26
CA SER A 519 30.04 10.71 -17.39
C SER A 519 29.59 10.31 -18.81
N PHE A 520 29.26 11.27 -19.68
CA PHE A 520 28.89 11.01 -21.08
C PHE A 520 30.02 11.16 -22.08
N GLY A 521 31.21 11.62 -21.64
CA GLY A 521 32.37 11.94 -22.52
C GLY A 521 33.36 10.80 -22.77
N THR A 522 33.21 9.62 -22.20
CA THR A 522 34.24 8.56 -22.31
C THR A 522 33.74 7.25 -22.92
N LYS A 523 32.85 7.30 -23.90
CA LYS A 523 32.56 6.13 -24.76
C LYS A 523 32.37 6.55 -26.21
N SER A 524 33.48 6.97 -26.86
CA SER A 524 33.64 6.82 -28.30
C SER A 524 35.15 6.94 -28.61
N ASN A 525 35.77 5.80 -28.82
CA ASN A 525 36.84 5.50 -29.77
C ASN A 525 37.55 4.21 -29.35
N THR A 526 37.21 3.13 -30.01
CA THR A 526 38.19 2.28 -30.72
C THR A 526 37.41 1.23 -31.52
N VAL A 527 37.35 1.49 -32.81
CA VAL A 527 37.25 0.47 -33.86
C VAL A 527 38.66 0.32 -34.39
N ILE A 528 39.23 -0.81 -34.28
CA ILE A 528 39.86 -1.67 -35.30
C ILE A 528 39.90 -3.06 -34.72
#